data_e284c25b982756cb1bce18e7d8ae67de
#
_entry.id   e284c25b982756cb1bce18e7d8ae67de
#
_cell.length_a   1.000
_cell.length_b   1.000
_cell.length_c   1.000
_cell.angle_alpha   90.00
_cell.angle_beta   90.00
_cell.angle_gamma   90.00
#
_symmetry.space_group_name_H-M   'P 1'
#
loop_
_entity.id
_entity.type
_entity.pdbx_description
1 polymer ?
#
loop_
_entity_poly.entity_id
_entity_poly.type
_entity_poly.pdbx_seq_one_letter_code
_entity_poly.pdbx_strand_id
1 'polypeptide(L)'
;MGSSRLPAKVLADIGGRPVLAHVLERAKLIDSDAILVLAIPSAASDDPLVEIGVAAGATIVRGSTDDVLDRYHQAARQTAADAVVRITGDCPLLDPAVSALVVDRFRTGDLDYASNVHPPTYPDGYDTEIISSAALAAAWREAVDPYEREHVTPFIWRRPDRFRSANVADAVDRSSWRLTLDTAEDLLQIRKLHHRLRQRGTFGLAEIVDLRQTIA
;
A
#
# COMPACT_ATOMS: atom_id res chain seq x y z
N MET A 1 1.98 -9.37 11.69
CA MET A 1 1.66 -8.88 13.06
C MET A 1 2.85 -8.21 13.75
N GLY A 2 3.98 -8.06 13.07
CA GLY A 2 5.30 -7.71 13.62
C GLY A 2 5.59 -6.23 13.93
N SER A 3 4.60 -5.34 14.02
CA SER A 3 4.88 -3.95 14.43
C SER A 3 5.29 -3.87 15.89
N SER A 4 6.46 -3.30 16.17
CA SER A 4 6.96 -3.11 17.55
C SER A 4 6.28 -1.93 18.27
N ARG A 5 5.87 -0.89 17.54
CA ARG A 5 5.24 0.33 18.09
C ARG A 5 3.75 0.16 18.38
N LEU A 6 3.04 -0.63 17.58
CA LEU A 6 1.63 -0.96 17.76
C LEU A 6 1.39 -2.41 17.29
N PRO A 7 1.56 -3.39 18.18
CA PRO A 7 1.36 -4.80 17.84
C PRO A 7 -0.04 -5.03 17.26
N ALA A 8 -0.12 -5.87 16.23
CA ALA A 8 -1.37 -6.20 15.54
C ALA A 8 -2.14 -4.98 14.97
N LYS A 9 -1.46 -3.88 14.63
CA LYS A 9 -2.06 -2.63 14.15
C LYS A 9 -3.07 -2.82 13.03
N VAL A 10 -2.87 -3.78 12.15
CA VAL A 10 -3.75 -4.07 11.00
C VAL A 10 -5.09 -4.70 11.42
N LEU A 11 -5.19 -5.22 12.65
CA LEU A 11 -6.42 -5.73 13.27
C LEU A 11 -7.12 -4.68 14.14
N ALA A 12 -6.49 -3.52 14.38
CA ALA A 12 -7.11 -2.45 15.19
C ALA A 12 -8.44 -2.03 14.58
N ASP A 13 -9.43 -1.80 15.45
CA ASP A 13 -10.77 -1.39 15.02
C ASP A 13 -10.83 0.06 14.56
N ILE A 14 -11.45 0.30 13.41
CA ILE A 14 -11.85 1.60 12.92
C ILE A 14 -13.35 1.53 12.53
N GLY A 15 -14.21 2.08 13.36
CA GLY A 15 -15.64 2.14 13.07
C GLY A 15 -16.34 0.78 12.97
N GLY A 16 -15.93 -0.19 13.78
CA GLY A 16 -16.47 -1.55 13.84
C GLY A 16 -15.83 -2.54 12.86
N ARG A 17 -14.73 -2.16 12.19
CA ARG A 17 -14.04 -3.02 11.21
C ARG A 17 -12.52 -2.94 11.39
N PRO A 18 -11.76 -4.02 11.12
CA PRO A 18 -10.29 -3.99 11.16
C PRO A 18 -9.70 -3.01 10.14
N VAL A 19 -8.56 -2.40 10.48
CA VAL A 19 -7.75 -1.56 9.56
C VAL A 19 -7.55 -2.24 8.21
N LEU A 20 -7.14 -3.51 8.21
CA LEU A 20 -6.88 -4.26 6.98
C LEU A 20 -8.12 -4.36 6.08
N ALA A 21 -9.32 -4.48 6.66
CA ALA A 21 -10.56 -4.55 5.88
C ALA A 21 -10.81 -3.23 5.11
N HIS A 22 -10.51 -2.08 5.72
CA HIS A 22 -10.58 -0.78 5.04
C HIS A 22 -9.57 -0.68 3.92
N VAL A 23 -8.31 -1.10 4.16
CA VAL A 23 -7.26 -1.08 3.14
C VAL A 23 -7.64 -1.94 1.94
N LEU A 24 -8.09 -3.19 2.16
CA LEU A 24 -8.47 -4.10 1.09
C LEU A 24 -9.67 -3.59 0.27
N GLU A 25 -10.67 -3.01 0.94
CA GLU A 25 -11.82 -2.40 0.27
C GLU A 25 -11.39 -1.25 -0.65
N ARG A 26 -10.50 -0.38 -0.18
CA ARG A 26 -9.99 0.73 -0.96
C ARG A 26 -9.06 0.29 -2.07
N ALA A 27 -8.21 -0.70 -1.83
CA ALA A 27 -7.33 -1.27 -2.85
C ALA A 27 -8.10 -1.84 -4.05
N LYS A 28 -9.26 -2.45 -3.83
CA LYS A 28 -10.15 -2.95 -4.90
C LYS A 28 -10.67 -1.85 -5.84
N LEU A 29 -10.74 -0.62 -5.36
CA LEU A 29 -11.24 0.51 -6.15
C LEU A 29 -10.16 1.17 -7.02
N ILE A 30 -8.90 0.77 -6.89
CA ILE A 30 -7.79 1.32 -7.68
C ILE A 30 -7.92 0.92 -9.15
N ASP A 31 -8.22 -0.36 -9.39
CA ASP A 31 -8.33 -0.94 -10.72
C ASP A 31 -9.29 -2.15 -10.66
N SER A 32 -10.40 -2.07 -11.37
CA SER A 32 -11.44 -3.12 -11.38
C SER A 32 -10.97 -4.44 -12.01
N ASP A 33 -9.96 -4.38 -12.88
CA ASP A 33 -9.45 -5.55 -13.61
C ASP A 33 -8.29 -6.23 -12.87
N ALA A 34 -7.79 -5.61 -11.79
CA ALA A 34 -6.71 -6.17 -11.01
C ALA A 34 -7.15 -7.29 -10.07
N ILE A 35 -6.30 -8.30 -9.91
CA ILE A 35 -6.48 -9.35 -8.90
C ILE A 35 -6.02 -8.79 -7.55
N LEU A 36 -6.92 -8.79 -6.57
CA LEU A 36 -6.56 -8.44 -5.20
C LEU A 36 -5.80 -9.61 -4.55
N VAL A 37 -4.60 -9.34 -4.06
CA VAL A 37 -3.76 -10.32 -3.35
C VAL A 37 -3.42 -9.80 -1.96
N LEU A 38 -3.57 -10.65 -0.95
CA LEU A 38 -3.09 -10.40 0.40
C LEU A 38 -1.85 -11.29 0.67
N ALA A 39 -0.66 -10.67 0.65
CA ALA A 39 0.61 -11.32 0.89
C ALA A 39 1.02 -11.18 2.36
N ILE A 40 0.89 -12.25 3.16
CA ILE A 40 1.10 -12.27 4.61
C ILE A 40 2.18 -13.27 5.04
N PRO A 41 2.77 -13.12 6.23
CA PRO A 41 3.68 -14.13 6.78
C PRO A 41 2.99 -15.50 6.99
N SER A 42 3.81 -16.56 7.05
CA SER A 42 3.33 -17.92 7.34
C SER A 42 3.13 -18.19 8.82
N ALA A 43 3.43 -17.24 9.70
CA ALA A 43 3.28 -17.41 11.15
C ALA A 43 1.81 -17.55 11.54
N ALA A 44 1.52 -18.42 12.52
CA ALA A 44 0.15 -18.64 13.02
C ALA A 44 -0.48 -17.38 13.63
N SER A 45 0.33 -16.44 14.13
CA SER A 45 -0.14 -15.13 14.59
C SER A 45 -0.84 -14.31 13.50
N ASP A 46 -0.58 -14.61 12.23
CA ASP A 46 -1.15 -13.91 11.07
C ASP A 46 -2.39 -14.63 10.49
N ASP A 47 -2.83 -15.76 11.09
CA ASP A 47 -4.03 -16.48 10.64
C ASP A 47 -5.31 -15.64 10.64
N PRO A 48 -5.56 -14.72 11.61
CA PRO A 48 -6.72 -13.83 11.54
C PRO A 48 -6.80 -12.96 10.29
N LEU A 49 -5.66 -12.67 9.64
CA LEU A 49 -5.62 -11.88 8.42
C LEU A 49 -6.19 -12.65 7.21
N VAL A 50 -6.13 -13.99 7.25
CA VAL A 50 -6.68 -14.86 6.19
C VAL A 50 -8.18 -14.66 6.07
N GLU A 51 -8.91 -14.68 7.19
CA GLU A 51 -10.36 -14.51 7.20
C GLU A 51 -10.77 -13.15 6.62
N ILE A 52 -10.04 -12.08 6.99
CA ILE A 52 -10.28 -10.74 6.48
C ILE A 52 -10.02 -10.68 4.96
N GLY A 53 -8.93 -11.29 4.50
CA GLY A 53 -8.58 -11.33 3.08
C GLY A 53 -9.60 -12.12 2.26
N VAL A 54 -10.02 -13.29 2.74
CA VAL A 54 -11.04 -14.12 2.09
C VAL A 54 -12.38 -13.37 2.02
N ALA A 55 -12.80 -12.73 3.11
CA ALA A 55 -14.01 -11.92 3.13
C ALA A 55 -13.96 -10.74 2.14
N ALA A 56 -12.77 -10.18 1.89
CA ALA A 56 -12.55 -9.17 0.88
C ALA A 56 -12.45 -9.73 -0.56
N GLY A 57 -12.43 -11.05 -0.74
CA GLY A 57 -12.24 -11.70 -2.04
C GLY A 57 -10.79 -11.67 -2.53
N ALA A 58 -9.82 -11.56 -1.62
CA ALA A 58 -8.41 -11.57 -1.97
C ALA A 58 -7.86 -12.99 -2.14
N THR A 59 -6.94 -13.17 -3.08
CA THR A 59 -6.07 -14.34 -3.13
C THR A 59 -5.06 -14.25 -1.98
N ILE A 60 -4.93 -15.30 -1.17
CA ILE A 60 -4.01 -15.33 -0.03
C ILE A 60 -2.69 -15.96 -0.45
N VAL A 61 -1.60 -15.23 -0.25
CA VAL A 61 -0.23 -15.73 -0.44
C VAL A 61 0.51 -15.65 0.90
N ARG A 62 1.06 -16.77 1.35
CA ARG A 62 1.80 -16.86 2.61
C ARG A 62 3.27 -17.15 2.34
N GLY A 63 4.17 -16.48 3.07
CA GLY A 63 5.61 -16.66 2.87
C GLY A 63 6.45 -16.19 4.06
N SER A 64 7.71 -15.87 3.82
CA SER A 64 8.66 -15.44 4.86
C SER A 64 8.18 -14.21 5.61
N THR A 65 8.45 -14.13 6.91
CA THR A 65 8.21 -12.92 7.73
C THR A 65 9.19 -11.81 7.34
N ASP A 66 10.46 -12.15 7.14
CA ASP A 66 11.55 -11.18 7.00
C ASP A 66 11.84 -10.84 5.52
N ASP A 67 11.39 -11.69 4.60
CA ASP A 67 11.60 -11.50 3.15
C ASP A 67 10.28 -11.12 2.46
N VAL A 68 9.95 -9.83 2.53
CA VAL A 68 8.75 -9.29 1.90
C VAL A 68 8.84 -9.33 0.39
N LEU A 69 10.04 -9.09 -0.18
CA LEU A 69 10.29 -9.16 -1.62
C LEU A 69 9.98 -10.56 -2.18
N ASP A 70 10.35 -11.62 -1.46
CA ASP A 70 10.01 -12.99 -1.84
C ASP A 70 8.49 -13.21 -1.85
N ARG A 71 7.75 -12.71 -0.84
CA ARG A 71 6.28 -12.81 -0.83
C ARG A 71 5.64 -12.12 -2.03
N TYR A 72 6.11 -10.92 -2.39
CA TYR A 72 5.63 -10.20 -3.58
C TYR A 72 5.94 -10.94 -4.88
N HIS A 73 7.15 -11.50 -5.00
CA HIS A 73 7.54 -12.30 -6.15
C HIS A 73 6.70 -13.59 -6.27
N GLN A 74 6.44 -14.28 -5.16
CA GLN A 74 5.55 -15.45 -5.14
C GLN A 74 4.12 -15.07 -5.55
N ALA A 75 3.59 -13.96 -5.04
CA ALA A 75 2.27 -13.45 -5.38
C ALA A 75 2.14 -13.17 -6.89
N ALA A 76 3.11 -12.45 -7.47
CA ALA A 76 3.15 -12.16 -8.89
C ALA A 76 3.19 -13.44 -9.75
N ARG A 77 3.98 -14.43 -9.34
CA ARG A 77 4.05 -15.72 -10.06
C ARG A 77 2.76 -16.53 -9.98
N GLN A 78 2.13 -16.59 -8.81
CA GLN A 78 0.90 -17.36 -8.60
C GLN A 78 -0.30 -16.79 -9.39
N THR A 79 -0.29 -15.48 -9.60
CA THR A 79 -1.36 -14.78 -10.33
C THR A 79 -1.01 -14.53 -11.79
N ALA A 80 0.20 -14.92 -12.24
CA ALA A 80 0.72 -14.62 -13.58
C ALA A 80 0.61 -13.12 -13.92
N ALA A 81 0.83 -12.24 -12.93
CA ALA A 81 0.68 -10.81 -13.09
C ALA A 81 1.82 -10.23 -13.95
N ASP A 82 1.48 -9.31 -14.86
CA ASP A 82 2.46 -8.56 -15.65
C ASP A 82 3.11 -7.43 -14.83
N ALA A 83 2.36 -6.90 -13.88
CA ALA A 83 2.82 -5.88 -12.94
C ALA A 83 2.12 -6.02 -11.58
N VAL A 84 2.73 -5.48 -10.53
CA VAL A 84 2.23 -5.54 -9.15
C VAL A 84 2.07 -4.14 -8.60
N VAL A 85 0.85 -3.79 -8.19
CA VAL A 85 0.58 -2.59 -7.38
C VAL A 85 0.83 -2.93 -5.92
N ARG A 86 1.75 -2.21 -5.30
CA ARG A 86 2.12 -2.39 -3.89
C ARG A 86 1.42 -1.36 -3.02
N ILE A 87 0.60 -1.85 -2.11
CA ILE A 87 -0.06 -1.08 -1.04
C ILE A 87 0.31 -1.71 0.30
N THR A 88 0.55 -0.89 1.31
CA THR A 88 0.84 -1.38 2.67
C THR A 88 -0.44 -1.48 3.51
N GLY A 89 -0.48 -2.47 4.41
CA GLY A 89 -1.69 -2.83 5.16
C GLY A 89 -2.07 -1.86 6.29
N ASP A 90 -1.34 -0.78 6.46
CA ASP A 90 -1.48 0.23 7.51
C ASP A 90 -2.01 1.59 7.02
N CYS A 91 -2.51 1.64 5.79
CA CYS A 91 -3.00 2.86 5.13
C CYS A 91 -4.53 2.83 4.91
N PRO A 92 -5.36 2.85 5.98
CA PRO A 92 -6.82 2.67 5.88
C PRO A 92 -7.55 3.84 5.20
N LEU A 93 -6.88 4.98 5.03
CA LEU A 93 -7.42 6.17 4.36
C LEU A 93 -6.84 6.37 2.96
N LEU A 94 -6.12 5.38 2.40
CA LEU A 94 -5.61 5.40 1.03
C LEU A 94 -6.64 5.95 0.05
N ASP A 95 -6.25 6.83 -0.86
CA ASP A 95 -7.16 7.30 -1.92
C ASP A 95 -6.99 6.46 -3.19
N PRO A 96 -8.01 5.68 -3.59
CA PRO A 96 -7.95 4.89 -4.81
C PRO A 96 -7.73 5.73 -6.07
N ALA A 97 -8.25 6.96 -6.12
CA ALA A 97 -8.07 7.83 -7.27
C ALA A 97 -6.61 8.30 -7.42
N VAL A 98 -5.94 8.62 -6.30
CA VAL A 98 -4.50 8.92 -6.30
C VAL A 98 -3.70 7.70 -6.73
N SER A 99 -4.04 6.51 -6.21
CA SER A 99 -3.37 5.26 -6.61
C SER A 99 -3.56 4.96 -8.09
N ALA A 100 -4.76 5.20 -8.64
CA ALA A 100 -5.06 5.02 -10.06
C ALA A 100 -4.17 5.91 -10.95
N LEU A 101 -3.83 7.14 -10.53
CA LEU A 101 -2.88 7.99 -11.27
C LEU A 101 -1.50 7.33 -11.42
N VAL A 102 -1.04 6.60 -10.41
CA VAL A 102 0.24 5.87 -10.47
C VAL A 102 0.15 4.70 -11.45
N VAL A 103 -0.97 3.97 -11.42
CA VAL A 103 -1.25 2.86 -12.36
C VAL A 103 -1.31 3.38 -13.79
N ASP A 104 -2.04 4.46 -14.04
CA ASP A 104 -2.16 5.08 -15.36
C ASP A 104 -0.81 5.59 -15.88
N ARG A 105 -0.01 6.21 -15.01
CA ARG A 105 1.34 6.65 -15.37
C ARG A 105 2.24 5.48 -15.78
N PHE A 106 2.15 4.36 -15.10
CA PHE A 106 2.87 3.14 -15.45
C PHE A 106 2.40 2.58 -16.80
N ARG A 107 1.09 2.48 -17.03
CA ARG A 107 0.49 1.92 -18.26
C ARG A 107 0.80 2.75 -19.50
N THR A 108 0.89 4.06 -19.38
CA THR A 108 1.16 4.97 -20.50
C THR A 108 2.65 5.14 -20.81
N GLY A 109 3.53 4.57 -20.00
CA GLY A 109 4.97 4.62 -20.17
C GLY A 109 5.56 3.23 -20.32
N ASP A 110 6.65 3.11 -21.06
CA ASP A 110 7.46 1.92 -21.07
C ASP A 110 8.35 1.91 -19.80
N LEU A 111 7.72 1.62 -18.66
CA LEU A 111 8.31 1.76 -17.32
C LEU A 111 8.51 0.40 -16.64
N ASP A 112 9.54 0.33 -15.82
CA ASP A 112 9.79 -0.78 -14.92
C ASP A 112 9.20 -0.53 -13.53
N TYR A 113 9.02 0.76 -13.17
CA TYR A 113 8.50 1.20 -11.88
C TYR A 113 7.82 2.57 -11.99
N ALA A 114 6.73 2.76 -11.27
CA ALA A 114 6.17 4.08 -11.00
C ALA A 114 5.71 4.18 -9.55
N SER A 115 5.74 5.38 -8.99
CA SER A 115 5.29 5.64 -7.61
C SER A 115 4.81 7.06 -7.42
N ASN A 116 4.28 7.36 -6.24
CA ASN A 116 4.02 8.71 -5.76
C ASN A 116 4.88 9.08 -4.52
N VAL A 117 5.97 8.31 -4.28
CA VAL A 117 6.78 8.43 -3.05
C VAL A 117 8.23 8.87 -3.27
N HIS A 118 8.65 9.07 -4.51
CA HIS A 118 10.04 9.44 -4.83
C HIS A 118 10.15 10.60 -5.83
N PRO A 119 10.10 11.89 -5.37
CA PRO A 119 9.86 12.39 -4.02
C PRO A 119 8.37 12.36 -3.64
N PRO A 120 8.03 12.23 -2.33
CA PRO A 120 6.65 12.28 -1.88
C PRO A 120 6.10 13.71 -1.92
N THR A 121 4.84 13.83 -2.35
CA THR A 121 4.05 15.08 -2.28
C THR A 121 2.65 14.82 -1.75
N TYR A 122 2.18 13.58 -1.82
CA TYR A 122 0.95 13.14 -1.19
C TYR A 122 1.17 12.85 0.31
N PRO A 123 0.09 12.81 1.12
CA PRO A 123 0.17 12.42 2.52
C PRO A 123 0.81 11.04 2.71
N ASP A 124 1.65 10.87 3.74
CA ASP A 124 2.10 9.57 4.24
C ASP A 124 0.87 8.69 4.57
N GLY A 125 0.75 7.54 3.93
CA GLY A 125 -0.45 6.69 3.95
C GLY A 125 -1.26 6.69 2.64
N TYR A 126 -0.79 7.44 1.62
CA TYR A 126 -1.29 7.38 0.24
C TYR A 126 -0.27 6.72 -0.70
N ASP A 127 0.73 6.08 -0.11
CA ASP A 127 1.85 5.49 -0.82
C ASP A 127 1.38 4.37 -1.75
N THR A 128 1.70 4.56 -3.01
CA THR A 128 1.39 3.61 -4.07
C THR A 128 2.61 3.43 -4.96
N GLU A 129 2.97 2.19 -5.18
CA GLU A 129 4.06 1.81 -6.07
C GLU A 129 3.57 0.74 -7.04
N ILE A 130 3.99 0.79 -8.29
CA ILE A 130 3.73 -0.25 -9.28
C ILE A 130 5.04 -0.69 -9.91
N ILE A 131 5.20 -2.00 -10.07
CA ILE A 131 6.45 -2.65 -10.47
C ILE A 131 6.13 -3.65 -11.56
N SER A 132 6.87 -3.65 -12.67
CA SER A 132 6.77 -4.72 -13.67
C SER A 132 7.23 -6.06 -13.05
N SER A 133 6.59 -7.15 -13.43
CA SER A 133 7.01 -8.49 -12.96
C SER A 133 8.44 -8.84 -13.35
N ALA A 134 8.94 -8.29 -14.46
CA ALA A 134 10.33 -8.44 -14.87
C ALA A 134 11.29 -7.74 -13.91
N ALA A 135 11.00 -6.50 -13.51
CA ALA A 135 11.80 -5.74 -12.53
C ALA A 135 11.74 -6.38 -11.14
N LEU A 136 10.55 -6.82 -10.71
CA LEU A 136 10.36 -7.54 -9.45
C LEU A 136 11.16 -8.85 -9.41
N ALA A 137 11.15 -9.63 -10.50
CA ALA A 137 11.92 -10.85 -10.61
C ALA A 137 13.43 -10.60 -10.63
N ALA A 138 13.91 -9.50 -11.24
CA ALA A 138 15.31 -9.09 -11.18
C ALA A 138 15.70 -8.72 -9.74
N ALA A 139 14.90 -7.90 -9.05
CA ALA A 139 15.13 -7.56 -7.66
C ALA A 139 15.17 -8.82 -6.76
N TRP A 140 14.24 -9.74 -6.93
CA TRP A 140 14.18 -10.99 -6.16
C TRP A 140 15.43 -11.84 -6.31
N ARG A 141 15.99 -11.96 -7.54
CA ARG A 141 17.19 -12.74 -7.80
C ARG A 141 18.48 -12.11 -7.28
N GLU A 142 18.55 -10.78 -7.26
CA GLU A 142 19.80 -10.05 -7.12
C GLU A 142 19.93 -9.26 -5.82
N ALA A 143 18.82 -8.89 -5.18
CA ALA A 143 18.86 -8.15 -3.92
C ALA A 143 19.39 -9.03 -2.79
N VAL A 144 20.50 -8.60 -2.19
CA VAL A 144 21.14 -9.23 -1.04
C VAL A 144 21.07 -8.36 0.23
N ASP A 145 20.80 -7.07 0.08
CA ASP A 145 20.64 -6.14 1.18
C ASP A 145 19.32 -6.46 1.94
N PRO A 146 19.35 -6.72 3.26
CA PRO A 146 18.14 -6.93 4.07
C PRO A 146 17.10 -5.82 3.90
N TYR A 147 17.51 -4.56 3.78
CA TYR A 147 16.60 -3.44 3.56
C TYR A 147 15.88 -3.55 2.21
N GLU A 148 16.56 -3.97 1.14
CA GLU A 148 15.93 -4.19 -0.18
C GLU A 148 14.96 -5.38 -0.14
N ARG A 149 15.27 -6.44 0.65
CA ARG A 149 14.41 -7.61 0.84
C ARG A 149 13.14 -7.26 1.63
N GLU A 150 13.27 -6.44 2.67
CA GLU A 150 12.16 -6.01 3.51
C GLU A 150 11.24 -5.00 2.81
N HIS A 151 11.82 -4.01 2.12
CA HIS A 151 11.06 -2.89 1.55
C HIS A 151 10.67 -3.07 0.08
N VAL A 152 11.09 -4.16 -0.58
CA VAL A 152 10.70 -4.60 -1.94
C VAL A 152 11.28 -3.75 -3.07
N THR A 153 11.02 -2.46 -3.07
CA THR A 153 11.27 -1.55 -4.20
C THR A 153 12.63 -0.85 -4.22
N PRO A 154 13.39 -0.74 -3.09
CA PRO A 154 14.66 -0.02 -3.07
C PRO A 154 15.71 -0.55 -4.05
N PHE A 155 15.71 -1.85 -4.35
CA PHE A 155 16.58 -2.42 -5.38
C PHE A 155 16.35 -1.77 -6.75
N ILE A 156 15.12 -1.38 -7.05
CA ILE A 156 14.71 -0.84 -8.35
C ILE A 156 14.97 0.66 -8.42
N TRP A 157 14.36 1.46 -7.53
CA TRP A 157 14.43 2.91 -7.64
C TRP A 157 15.81 3.51 -7.30
N ARG A 158 16.68 2.76 -6.61
CA ARG A 158 18.09 3.13 -6.39
C ARG A 158 18.99 2.90 -7.61
N ARG A 159 18.48 2.28 -8.68
CA ARG A 159 19.24 1.93 -9.90
C ARG A 159 18.58 2.52 -11.15
N PRO A 160 18.52 3.88 -11.25
CA PRO A 160 17.81 4.57 -12.34
C PRO A 160 18.47 4.31 -13.72
N ASP A 161 19.76 3.97 -13.76
CA ASP A 161 20.45 3.61 -15.00
C ASP A 161 20.00 2.24 -15.55
N ARG A 162 19.37 1.43 -14.72
CA ARG A 162 18.91 0.08 -15.06
C ARG A 162 17.40 -0.02 -15.23
N PHE A 163 16.63 0.71 -14.42
CA PHE A 163 15.18 0.64 -14.38
C PHE A 163 14.56 1.99 -14.72
N ARG A 164 13.68 1.98 -15.72
CA ARG A 164 12.94 3.17 -16.12
C ARG A 164 11.85 3.45 -15.10
N SER A 165 11.99 4.56 -14.42
CA SER A 165 11.12 4.93 -13.31
C SER A 165 10.41 6.25 -13.55
N ALA A 166 9.20 6.40 -13.00
CA ALA A 166 8.47 7.66 -12.98
C ALA A 166 7.86 7.93 -11.60
N ASN A 167 7.68 9.22 -11.28
CA ASN A 167 6.99 9.64 -10.08
C ASN A 167 5.73 10.45 -10.45
N VAL A 168 4.66 10.27 -9.69
CA VAL A 168 3.42 11.03 -9.77
C VAL A 168 3.37 11.98 -8.58
N ALA A 169 3.45 13.27 -8.85
CA ALA A 169 3.45 14.29 -7.81
C ALA A 169 2.13 15.08 -7.80
N ASP A 170 1.68 15.47 -6.60
CA ASP A 170 0.62 16.45 -6.44
C ASP A 170 1.18 17.86 -6.66
N ALA A 171 0.36 18.78 -7.12
CA ALA A 171 0.70 20.20 -7.28
C ALA A 171 0.97 20.89 -5.93
N VAL A 172 0.42 20.37 -4.84
CA VAL A 172 0.59 20.87 -3.48
C VAL A 172 1.28 19.82 -2.63
N ASP A 173 2.42 20.16 -2.05
CA ASP A 173 3.12 19.25 -1.14
C ASP A 173 2.37 19.10 0.20
N ARG A 174 1.90 17.87 0.44
CA ARG A 174 1.23 17.42 1.67
C ARG A 174 1.96 16.25 2.33
N SER A 175 3.20 15.99 1.95
CA SER A 175 3.99 14.86 2.45
C SER A 175 4.21 14.90 3.98
N SER A 176 4.08 16.07 4.58
CA SER A 176 4.11 16.22 6.05
C SER A 176 2.84 15.73 6.75
N TRP A 177 1.76 15.43 6.02
CA TRP A 177 0.54 14.91 6.62
C TRP A 177 0.66 13.41 6.85
N ARG A 178 0.38 12.99 8.08
CA ARG A 178 0.47 11.60 8.47
C ARG A 178 -0.91 10.95 8.54
N LEU A 179 -1.16 9.99 7.66
CA LEU A 179 -2.41 9.23 7.53
C LEU A 179 -2.17 7.71 7.57
N THR A 180 -0.91 7.29 7.81
CA THR A 180 -0.53 5.90 8.07
C THR A 180 -0.68 5.54 9.55
N LEU A 181 -0.86 4.25 9.85
CA LEU A 181 -1.06 3.74 11.20
C LEU A 181 0.21 3.07 11.72
N ASP A 182 0.92 3.74 12.63
CA ASP A 182 2.11 3.17 13.29
C ASP A 182 2.05 3.21 14.81
N THR A 183 1.34 4.18 15.37
CA THR A 183 1.27 4.45 16.81
C THR A 183 -0.18 4.49 17.29
N ALA A 184 -0.36 4.46 18.60
CA ALA A 184 -1.69 4.64 19.20
C ALA A 184 -2.28 6.04 18.90
N GLU A 185 -1.42 7.06 18.76
CA GLU A 185 -1.84 8.41 18.40
C GLU A 185 -2.34 8.46 16.95
N ASP A 186 -1.66 7.80 16.02
CA ASP A 186 -2.12 7.65 14.64
C ASP A 186 -3.51 7.01 14.62
N LEU A 187 -3.72 5.94 15.40
CA LEU A 187 -5.00 5.25 15.48
C LEU A 187 -6.13 6.19 15.94
N LEU A 188 -5.88 7.01 16.95
CA LEU A 188 -6.85 7.98 17.44
C LEU A 188 -7.20 9.03 16.38
N GLN A 189 -6.19 9.53 15.67
CA GLN A 189 -6.39 10.51 14.58
C GLN A 189 -7.15 9.90 13.40
N ILE A 190 -6.77 8.70 12.98
CA ILE A 190 -7.42 7.98 11.88
C ILE A 190 -8.89 7.68 12.23
N ARG A 191 -9.19 7.26 13.46
CA ARG A 191 -10.56 7.05 13.93
C ARG A 191 -11.40 8.33 13.86
N LYS A 192 -10.86 9.47 14.30
CA LYS A 192 -11.54 10.78 14.22
C LYS A 192 -11.82 11.18 12.78
N LEU A 193 -10.83 11.05 11.90
CA LEU A 193 -10.98 11.36 10.48
C LEU A 193 -12.01 10.42 9.84
N HIS A 194 -11.87 9.12 10.00
CA HIS A 194 -12.77 8.12 9.45
C HIS A 194 -14.22 8.35 9.91
N HIS A 195 -14.46 8.65 11.20
CA HIS A 195 -15.80 8.94 11.72
C HIS A 195 -16.45 10.12 11.00
N ARG A 196 -15.71 11.17 10.69
CA ARG A 196 -16.20 12.35 9.95
C ARG A 196 -16.38 12.07 8.46
N LEU A 197 -15.43 11.36 7.86
CA LEU A 197 -15.44 11.04 6.43
C LEU A 197 -16.60 10.09 6.06
N ARG A 198 -16.87 9.06 6.87
CA ARG A 198 -17.97 8.11 6.60
C ARG A 198 -19.34 8.76 6.55
N GLN A 199 -19.53 9.91 7.21
CA GLN A 199 -20.77 10.67 7.17
C GLN A 199 -20.98 11.40 5.82
N ARG A 200 -19.91 11.57 5.05
CA ARG A 200 -19.91 12.21 3.72
C ARG A 200 -20.05 11.20 2.56
N GLY A 201 -20.12 9.91 2.85
CA GLY A 201 -20.17 8.84 1.84
C GLY A 201 -18.76 8.38 1.40
N THR A 202 -18.53 8.29 0.09
CA THR A 202 -17.20 8.03 -0.46
C THR A 202 -16.29 9.23 -0.23
N PHE A 203 -15.03 8.96 0.12
CA PHE A 203 -14.06 10.01 0.41
C PHE A 203 -12.70 9.73 -0.23
N GLY A 204 -11.95 10.78 -0.47
CA GLY A 204 -10.57 10.77 -0.96
C GLY A 204 -9.78 11.94 -0.39
N LEU A 205 -8.73 12.36 -1.10
CA LEU A 205 -7.85 13.46 -0.69
C LEU A 205 -8.61 14.78 -0.54
N ALA A 206 -9.56 15.07 -1.45
CA ALA A 206 -10.30 16.31 -1.45
C ALA A 206 -11.11 16.49 -0.14
N GLU A 207 -11.81 15.45 0.32
CA GLU A 207 -12.60 15.48 1.56
C GLU A 207 -11.70 15.58 2.80
N ILE A 208 -10.51 14.99 2.78
CA ILE A 208 -9.54 15.12 3.88
C ILE A 208 -8.96 16.54 3.92
N VAL A 209 -8.65 17.13 2.77
CA VAL A 209 -8.18 18.53 2.67
C VAL A 209 -9.24 19.47 3.25
N ASP A 210 -10.51 19.34 2.83
CA ASP A 210 -11.62 20.15 3.31
C ASP A 210 -11.82 20.04 4.83
N LEU A 211 -11.78 18.81 5.36
CA LEU A 211 -11.88 18.60 6.80
C LEU A 211 -10.75 19.27 7.58
N ARG A 212 -9.52 19.24 7.09
CA ARG A 212 -8.38 19.87 7.77
C ARG A 212 -8.44 21.39 7.73
N GLN A 213 -8.93 21.98 6.65
CA GLN A 213 -9.13 23.43 6.55
C GLN A 213 -10.25 23.94 7.49
N THR A 214 -11.25 23.09 7.76
CA THR A 214 -12.37 23.45 8.65
C THR A 214 -11.99 23.37 10.14
N ILE A 215 -10.85 22.75 10.50
CA ILE A 215 -10.41 22.51 11.89
C ILE A 215 -9.23 23.44 12.26
N ALA A 216 -8.55 24.03 11.28
CA ALA A 216 -7.47 24.99 11.48
C ALA A 216 -8.03 26.40 11.75
#